data_d999beec3e195893a9dab81bf9bb1981
#
_entry.id   d999beec3e195893a9dab81bf9bb1981
#
_cell.length_a   1.000
_cell.length_b   1.000
_cell.length_c   1.000
_cell.angle_alpha   90.00
_cell.angle_beta   90.00
_cell.angle_gamma   90.00
#
_symmetry.space_group_name_H-M   'P 1'
#
loop_
_entity.id
_entity.type
_entity.pdbx_description
1 polymer ?
#
loop_
_entity_poly.entity_id
_entity_poly.type
_entity_poly.pdbx_seq_one_letter_code
_entity_poly.pdbx_strand_id
1 'polypeptide(L)'
;AEGMTFTDAHSPSAVCTPTRYATLTGRYSWRSRLKSGVINGYGTPLIEPERPTVASHLKAHGYHTAVIGKWHLGLGFQKDASGKWDWAKPLTYSPVDVGFERSLVIPASLDFPPYVYIEGHSITGLPDREQPARKFPGFLREGELGSDFSILDCLDVLAAKAAEHIQASARQKKPFFLYFPLTAPHKPVLPHPRFEGK
;
A
#
# COMPACT_ATOMS: atom_id res chain seq x y z
N ALA A 1 25.56 0.32 -17.40
CA ALA A 1 24.17 0.27 -16.95
C ALA A 1 23.29 0.72 -18.11
N GLU A 2 22.29 -0.06 -18.42
CA GLU A 2 21.26 0.30 -19.41
C GLU A 2 20.16 1.05 -18.67
N GLY A 3 19.97 2.34 -18.97
CA GLY A 3 18.95 3.13 -18.31
C GLY A 3 19.17 4.62 -18.46
N MET A 4 18.24 5.38 -17.85
CA MET A 4 18.27 6.85 -17.87
C MET A 4 18.59 7.37 -16.47
N THR A 5 19.50 8.32 -16.36
CA THR A 5 19.81 9.05 -15.14
C THR A 5 19.16 10.43 -15.20
N PHE A 6 18.32 10.73 -14.23
CA PHE A 6 17.70 12.05 -14.08
C PHE A 6 18.59 12.90 -13.17
N THR A 7 19.06 14.03 -13.69
CA THR A 7 19.90 14.98 -12.94
C THR A 7 19.11 16.02 -12.16
N ASP A 8 17.81 16.15 -12.45
CA ASP A 8 16.90 17.07 -11.82
C ASP A 8 15.49 16.43 -11.72
N ALA A 9 15.29 15.63 -10.66
CA ALA A 9 14.05 14.92 -10.42
C ALA A 9 13.38 15.41 -9.12
N HIS A 10 12.10 15.77 -9.22
CA HIS A 10 11.33 16.33 -8.11
C HIS A 10 10.18 15.41 -7.71
N SER A 11 10.00 15.24 -6.39
CA SER A 11 8.78 14.64 -5.86
C SER A 11 7.60 15.60 -6.04
N PRO A 12 6.42 15.12 -6.44
CA PRO A 12 5.24 15.98 -6.61
C PRO A 12 4.65 16.51 -5.29
N SER A 13 5.07 15.96 -4.15
CA SER A 13 4.70 16.40 -2.81
C SER A 13 5.70 15.93 -1.75
N ALA A 14 5.71 16.59 -0.60
CA ALA A 14 6.54 16.22 0.56
C ALA A 14 5.91 15.11 1.43
N VAL A 15 4.68 14.66 1.14
CA VAL A 15 3.96 13.67 1.96
C VAL A 15 3.37 12.54 1.12
N CYS A 16 3.04 11.44 1.79
CA CYS A 16 2.77 10.11 1.20
C CYS A 16 1.60 10.06 0.21
N THR A 17 0.35 10.30 0.64
CA THR A 17 -0.82 10.15 -0.24
C THR A 17 -0.72 10.99 -1.51
N PRO A 18 -0.44 12.31 -1.46
CA PRO A 18 -0.34 13.12 -2.67
C PRO A 18 0.78 12.66 -3.61
N THR A 19 1.94 12.28 -3.07
CA THR A 19 3.05 11.77 -3.90
C THR A 19 2.66 10.47 -4.60
N ARG A 20 2.06 9.51 -3.88
CA ARG A 20 1.61 8.22 -4.41
C ARG A 20 0.56 8.40 -5.50
N TYR A 21 -0.42 9.27 -5.26
CA TYR A 21 -1.43 9.61 -6.25
C TYR A 21 -0.79 10.13 -7.54
N ALA A 22 0.11 11.10 -7.42
CA ALA A 22 0.75 11.68 -8.60
C ALA A 22 1.68 10.70 -9.31
N THR A 23 2.42 9.86 -8.58
CA THR A 23 3.29 8.82 -9.16
C THR A 23 2.48 7.83 -9.99
N LEU A 24 1.31 7.40 -9.52
CA LEU A 24 0.51 6.40 -10.22
C LEU A 24 -0.34 7.00 -11.35
N THR A 25 -0.79 8.25 -11.22
CA THR A 25 -1.77 8.85 -12.17
C THR A 25 -1.16 9.91 -13.09
N GLY A 26 0.09 10.34 -12.87
CA GLY A 26 0.70 11.47 -13.59
C GLY A 26 0.01 12.81 -13.30
N ARG A 27 -0.75 12.92 -12.22
CA ARG A 27 -1.59 14.09 -11.92
C ARG A 27 -1.38 14.56 -10.48
N TYR A 28 -1.23 15.84 -10.26
CA TYR A 28 -1.14 16.40 -8.90
C TYR A 28 -2.40 16.10 -8.07
N SER A 29 -2.22 15.73 -6.82
CA SER A 29 -3.30 15.31 -5.91
C SER A 29 -4.34 16.40 -5.64
N TRP A 30 -3.93 17.68 -5.61
CA TRP A 30 -4.84 18.81 -5.43
C TRP A 30 -5.85 18.99 -6.58
N ARG A 31 -5.66 18.27 -7.70
CA ARG A 31 -6.64 18.17 -8.79
C ARG A 31 -7.69 17.07 -8.55
N SER A 32 -7.50 16.25 -7.52
CA SER A 32 -8.48 15.28 -7.02
C SER A 32 -9.32 15.87 -5.88
N ARG A 33 -10.10 15.05 -5.19
CA ARG A 33 -10.83 15.46 -3.97
C ARG A 33 -9.90 15.79 -2.78
N LEU A 34 -8.66 15.27 -2.77
CA LEU A 34 -7.68 15.53 -1.71
C LEU A 34 -6.93 16.83 -1.97
N LYS A 35 -7.38 17.92 -1.34
CA LYS A 35 -6.78 19.25 -1.50
C LYS A 35 -5.57 19.48 -0.59
N SER A 36 -5.51 18.76 0.55
CA SER A 36 -4.41 18.83 1.53
C SER A 36 -4.38 17.57 2.38
N GLY A 37 -3.27 17.34 3.08
CA GLY A 37 -3.09 16.23 4.02
C GLY A 37 -2.95 14.86 3.35
N VAL A 38 -3.30 13.83 4.12
CA VAL A 38 -3.22 12.42 3.73
C VAL A 38 -4.50 11.68 4.09
N ILE A 39 -4.77 10.57 3.43
CA ILE A 39 -5.89 9.68 3.75
C ILE A 39 -5.49 8.80 4.94
N ASN A 40 -6.42 8.49 5.84
CA ASN A 40 -6.20 7.50 6.89
C ASN A 40 -6.40 6.07 6.38
N GLY A 41 -6.16 5.06 7.23
CA GLY A 41 -6.25 3.67 6.81
C GLY A 41 -7.66 3.19 6.43
N TYR A 42 -8.70 3.85 6.93
CA TYR A 42 -10.10 3.57 6.59
C TYR A 42 -10.63 4.47 5.46
N GLY A 43 -9.79 5.29 4.89
CA GLY A 43 -10.20 6.28 3.89
C GLY A 43 -10.72 5.64 2.61
N THR A 44 -11.72 6.28 2.02
CA THR A 44 -12.28 5.85 0.73
C THR A 44 -11.30 6.05 -0.43
N PRO A 45 -11.45 5.29 -1.53
CA PRO A 45 -10.57 5.36 -2.69
C PRO A 45 -10.37 6.78 -3.22
N LEU A 46 -9.12 7.17 -3.47
CA LEU A 46 -8.77 8.48 -4.01
C LEU A 46 -8.65 8.49 -5.52
N ILE A 47 -8.13 7.40 -6.10
CA ILE A 47 -8.04 7.27 -7.56
C ILE A 47 -9.43 6.94 -8.05
N GLU A 48 -9.93 7.76 -8.96
CA GLU A 48 -11.23 7.57 -9.60
C GLU A 48 -11.20 6.29 -10.46
N PRO A 49 -12.28 5.47 -10.53
CA PRO A 49 -12.29 4.20 -11.26
C PRO A 49 -11.82 4.30 -12.71
N GLU A 50 -12.21 5.36 -13.40
CA GLU A 50 -11.87 5.60 -14.83
C GLU A 50 -10.51 6.28 -15.02
N ARG A 51 -9.78 6.53 -13.94
CA ARG A 51 -8.49 7.23 -14.00
C ARG A 51 -7.40 6.30 -14.50
N PRO A 52 -6.78 6.58 -15.66
CA PRO A 52 -5.60 5.84 -16.09
C PRO A 52 -4.48 5.94 -15.07
N THR A 53 -3.81 4.83 -14.84
CA THR A 53 -2.61 4.74 -14.00
C THR A 53 -1.45 4.18 -14.82
N VAL A 54 -0.23 4.34 -14.32
CA VAL A 54 0.94 3.69 -14.94
C VAL A 54 0.75 2.16 -14.99
N ALA A 55 0.09 1.57 -14.00
CA ALA A 55 -0.19 0.14 -13.97
C ALA A 55 -1.20 -0.25 -15.07
N SER A 56 -2.33 0.46 -15.20
CA SER A 56 -3.31 0.18 -16.25
C SER A 56 -2.73 0.38 -17.65
N HIS A 57 -1.88 1.40 -17.82
CA HIS A 57 -1.20 1.65 -19.09
C HIS A 57 -0.23 0.50 -19.44
N LEU A 58 0.62 0.10 -18.53
CA LEU A 58 1.58 -0.99 -18.76
C LEU A 58 0.88 -2.33 -18.96
N LYS A 59 -0.19 -2.60 -18.22
CA LYS A 59 -1.04 -3.79 -18.41
C LYS A 59 -1.58 -3.86 -19.83
N ALA A 60 -2.10 -2.74 -20.35
CA ALA A 60 -2.58 -2.66 -21.74
C ALA A 60 -1.48 -2.89 -22.79
N HIS A 61 -0.21 -2.74 -22.41
CA HIS A 61 0.96 -3.00 -23.24
C HIS A 61 1.64 -4.35 -22.94
N GLY A 62 0.92 -5.27 -22.30
CA GLY A 62 1.36 -6.66 -22.12
C GLY A 62 2.27 -6.93 -20.92
N TYR A 63 2.43 -5.96 -20.02
CA TYR A 63 3.13 -6.18 -18.75
C TYR A 63 2.28 -6.90 -17.74
N HIS A 64 2.89 -7.79 -16.95
CA HIS A 64 2.32 -8.21 -15.67
C HIS A 64 2.52 -7.12 -14.64
N THR A 65 1.46 -6.70 -13.97
CA THR A 65 1.49 -5.57 -13.05
C THR A 65 1.19 -5.99 -11.63
N ALA A 66 2.02 -5.57 -10.69
CA ALA A 66 1.84 -5.88 -9.29
C ALA A 66 2.14 -4.68 -8.38
N VAL A 67 1.48 -4.64 -7.23
CA VAL A 67 1.83 -3.76 -6.11
C VAL A 67 2.00 -4.56 -4.83
N ILE A 68 3.13 -4.34 -4.14
CA ILE A 68 3.42 -4.97 -2.85
C ILE A 68 3.96 -3.88 -1.92
N GLY A 69 3.25 -3.61 -0.81
CA GLY A 69 3.69 -2.59 0.13
C GLY A 69 2.60 -1.65 0.62
N LYS A 70 2.97 -0.44 1.00
CA LYS A 70 2.07 0.59 1.50
C LYS A 70 1.21 1.18 0.38
N TRP A 71 -0.11 1.06 0.46
CA TRP A 71 -1.02 1.67 -0.51
C TRP A 71 -1.24 3.17 -0.27
N HIS A 72 -1.92 3.52 0.78
CA HIS A 72 -2.20 4.87 1.25
C HIS A 72 -2.96 5.76 0.26
N LEU A 73 -3.83 5.16 -0.53
CA LEU A 73 -4.69 5.84 -1.52
C LEU A 73 -6.18 5.53 -1.33
N GLY A 74 -6.52 4.98 -0.16
CA GLY A 74 -7.88 4.60 0.19
C GLY A 74 -8.31 3.27 -0.41
N LEU A 75 -9.28 2.65 0.23
CA LEU A 75 -9.78 1.31 -0.05
C LEU A 75 -11.29 1.26 0.15
N GLY A 76 -11.92 0.27 -0.48
CA GLY A 76 -13.37 0.09 -0.42
C GLY A 76 -13.83 -0.82 0.71
N PHE A 77 -13.43 -0.55 1.96
CA PHE A 77 -13.94 -1.29 3.11
C PHE A 77 -15.46 -1.16 3.23
N GLN A 78 -16.10 -2.25 3.62
CA GLN A 78 -17.55 -2.30 3.78
C GLN A 78 -17.95 -2.27 5.25
N LYS A 79 -19.16 -1.80 5.51
CA LYS A 79 -19.79 -1.83 6.82
C LYS A 79 -20.98 -2.78 6.83
N ASP A 80 -21.31 -3.29 8.00
CA ASP A 80 -22.54 -4.04 8.23
C ASP A 80 -23.75 -3.10 8.40
N ALA A 81 -24.92 -3.67 8.63
CA ALA A 81 -26.15 -2.92 8.84
C ALA A 81 -26.15 -2.06 10.12
N SER A 82 -25.25 -2.32 11.06
CA SER A 82 -25.06 -1.53 12.29
C SER A 82 -24.07 -0.36 12.11
N GLY A 83 -23.43 -0.26 10.94
CA GLY A 83 -22.42 0.76 10.65
C GLY A 83 -20.99 0.41 11.10
N LYS A 84 -20.77 -0.80 11.62
CA LYS A 84 -19.45 -1.32 11.99
C LYS A 84 -18.75 -1.89 10.77
N TRP A 85 -17.41 -1.89 10.79
CA TRP A 85 -16.62 -2.51 9.72
C TRP A 85 -16.89 -4.01 9.66
N ASP A 86 -17.20 -4.49 8.46
CA ASP A 86 -17.39 -5.91 8.18
C ASP A 86 -16.14 -6.46 7.49
N TRP A 87 -15.21 -6.93 8.30
CA TRP A 87 -13.91 -7.39 7.85
C TRP A 87 -13.96 -8.67 7.00
N ALA A 88 -15.06 -9.41 7.09
CA ALA A 88 -15.25 -10.64 6.31
C ALA A 88 -15.70 -10.36 4.87
N LYS A 89 -16.28 -9.19 4.61
CA LYS A 89 -16.68 -8.81 3.27
C LYS A 89 -15.47 -8.43 2.41
N PRO A 90 -15.44 -8.86 1.13
CA PRO A 90 -14.48 -8.37 0.17
C PRO A 90 -14.54 -6.85 0.04
N LEU A 91 -13.42 -6.21 -0.20
CA LEU A 91 -13.37 -4.78 -0.51
C LEU A 91 -14.12 -4.51 -1.83
N THR A 92 -14.88 -3.41 -1.88
CA THR A 92 -15.52 -2.96 -3.13
C THR A 92 -14.55 -2.27 -4.09
N TYR A 93 -13.36 -1.91 -3.60
CA TYR A 93 -12.31 -1.27 -4.37
C TYR A 93 -10.94 -1.52 -3.73
N SER A 94 -9.97 -1.88 -4.57
CA SER A 94 -8.60 -2.19 -4.18
C SER A 94 -7.61 -1.81 -5.30
N PRO A 95 -6.30 -2.00 -5.12
CA PRO A 95 -5.33 -1.72 -6.18
C PRO A 95 -5.57 -2.46 -7.50
N VAL A 96 -6.25 -3.61 -7.48
CA VAL A 96 -6.51 -4.37 -8.72
C VAL A 96 -7.52 -3.66 -9.63
N ASP A 97 -8.36 -2.79 -9.08
CA ASP A 97 -9.33 -2.02 -9.86
C ASP A 97 -8.70 -0.85 -10.63
N VAL A 98 -7.44 -0.54 -10.35
CA VAL A 98 -6.70 0.53 -11.04
C VAL A 98 -5.51 0.04 -11.86
N GLY A 99 -5.58 -1.23 -12.29
CA GLY A 99 -4.67 -1.79 -13.28
C GLY A 99 -3.58 -2.71 -12.76
N PHE A 100 -3.51 -2.99 -11.46
CA PHE A 100 -2.64 -4.05 -10.93
C PHE A 100 -3.33 -5.41 -11.06
N GLU A 101 -2.62 -6.42 -11.59
CA GLU A 101 -3.13 -7.79 -11.68
C GLU A 101 -2.96 -8.53 -10.35
N ARG A 102 -1.96 -8.12 -9.57
CA ARG A 102 -1.71 -8.65 -8.21
C ARG A 102 -1.46 -7.51 -7.24
N SER A 103 -1.96 -7.67 -6.03
CA SER A 103 -1.70 -6.74 -4.94
C SER A 103 -1.55 -7.48 -3.61
N LEU A 104 -0.55 -7.10 -2.84
CA LEU A 104 -0.47 -7.38 -1.40
C LEU A 104 -0.08 -6.08 -0.72
N VAL A 105 -1.01 -5.45 -0.04
CA VAL A 105 -0.80 -4.11 0.50
C VAL A 105 -1.23 -3.97 1.95
N ILE A 106 -0.66 -2.97 2.63
CA ILE A 106 -1.23 -2.42 3.85
C ILE A 106 -2.01 -1.15 3.52
N PRO A 107 -3.12 -0.85 4.24
CA PRO A 107 -4.04 0.24 3.90
C PRO A 107 -3.41 1.62 3.83
N ALA A 108 -2.54 1.94 4.79
CA ALA A 108 -1.89 3.26 4.92
C ALA A 108 -0.44 3.13 5.41
N SER A 109 0.11 4.17 6.05
CA SER A 109 1.39 4.07 6.77
C SER A 109 1.24 3.09 7.94
N LEU A 110 2.34 2.47 8.33
CA LEU A 110 2.37 1.46 9.40
C LEU A 110 1.97 2.01 10.79
N ASP A 111 1.75 3.31 10.92
CA ASP A 111 1.22 3.95 12.13
C ASP A 111 -0.30 4.22 12.07
N PHE A 112 -0.98 3.79 11.01
CA PHE A 112 -2.43 3.93 10.85
C PHE A 112 -3.13 2.57 10.85
N PRO A 113 -4.17 2.37 11.69
CA PRO A 113 -5.04 1.22 11.56
C PRO A 113 -5.95 1.33 10.31
N PRO A 114 -6.56 0.24 9.87
CA PRO A 114 -6.43 -1.11 10.40
C PRO A 114 -5.07 -1.72 10.01
N TYR A 115 -4.49 -2.49 10.93
CA TYR A 115 -3.22 -3.19 10.71
C TYR A 115 -3.48 -4.56 10.11
N VAL A 116 -3.64 -4.60 8.81
CA VAL A 116 -3.98 -5.81 8.05
C VAL A 116 -3.21 -5.86 6.74
N TYR A 117 -2.98 -7.06 6.22
CA TYR A 117 -2.62 -7.24 4.82
C TYR A 117 -3.89 -7.43 3.98
N ILE A 118 -3.86 -6.92 2.77
CA ILE A 118 -4.93 -7.04 1.79
C ILE A 118 -4.33 -7.63 0.52
N GLU A 119 -4.82 -8.80 0.13
CA GLU A 119 -4.49 -9.44 -1.13
C GLU A 119 -5.71 -9.38 -2.06
N GLY A 120 -5.54 -8.74 -3.22
CA GLY A 120 -6.67 -8.46 -4.11
C GLY A 120 -7.76 -7.64 -3.41
N HIS A 121 -8.95 -8.23 -3.24
CA HIS A 121 -10.07 -7.63 -2.53
C HIS A 121 -10.28 -8.21 -1.11
N SER A 122 -9.38 -9.04 -0.62
CA SER A 122 -9.58 -9.77 0.64
C SER A 122 -8.53 -9.42 1.68
N ILE A 123 -8.96 -9.33 2.93
CA ILE A 123 -8.06 -9.27 4.08
C ILE A 123 -7.52 -10.69 4.31
N THR A 124 -6.20 -10.84 4.47
CA THR A 124 -5.57 -12.15 4.60
C THR A 124 -5.79 -12.78 5.98
N GLY A 125 -5.68 -11.97 7.03
CA GLY A 125 -5.97 -12.36 8.40
C GLY A 125 -6.96 -11.40 9.03
N LEU A 126 -8.17 -11.88 9.31
CA LEU A 126 -9.21 -11.03 9.90
C LEU A 126 -8.76 -10.44 11.23
N PRO A 127 -9.11 -9.18 11.54
CA PRO A 127 -8.83 -8.59 12.84
C PRO A 127 -9.45 -9.40 13.98
N ASP A 128 -8.61 -9.80 14.92
CA ASP A 128 -8.98 -10.55 16.14
C ASP A 128 -8.42 -9.90 17.41
N ARG A 129 -7.64 -8.85 17.26
CA ARG A 129 -6.95 -8.12 18.33
C ARG A 129 -6.99 -6.63 18.07
N GLU A 130 -6.60 -5.86 19.08
CA GLU A 130 -6.35 -4.43 18.98
C GLU A 130 -4.87 -4.12 19.23
N GLN A 131 -4.31 -3.25 18.41
CA GLN A 131 -3.03 -2.63 18.64
C GLN A 131 -3.24 -1.41 19.53
N PRO A 132 -2.68 -1.35 20.76
CA PRO A 132 -2.77 -0.17 21.58
C PRO A 132 -1.93 0.97 21.02
N ALA A 133 -2.34 2.21 21.33
CA ALA A 133 -1.57 3.39 20.96
C ALA A 133 -0.17 3.36 21.59
N ARG A 134 0.84 3.80 20.84
CA ARG A 134 2.23 3.95 21.30
C ARG A 134 2.76 5.35 21.00
N LYS A 135 3.63 5.86 21.88
CA LYS A 135 4.34 7.13 21.69
C LYS A 135 5.59 6.96 20.84
N PHE A 136 6.11 8.07 20.33
CA PHE A 136 7.40 8.10 19.63
C PHE A 136 8.53 7.51 20.53
N PRO A 137 9.49 6.78 19.98
CA PRO A 137 9.76 6.54 18.55
C PRO A 137 8.89 5.48 17.88
N GLY A 138 8.34 4.55 18.60
CA GLY A 138 7.46 3.49 18.11
C GLY A 138 6.01 3.93 17.96
N PHE A 139 5.76 5.14 17.47
CA PHE A 139 4.43 5.76 17.41
C PHE A 139 3.44 4.91 16.59
N LEU A 140 2.37 4.49 17.24
CA LEU A 140 1.24 3.77 16.64
C LEU A 140 -0.07 4.38 17.14
N ARG A 141 -1.06 4.40 16.29
CA ARG A 141 -2.45 4.67 16.70
C ARG A 141 -3.11 3.39 17.15
N GLU A 142 -4.03 3.52 18.07
CA GLU A 142 -4.90 2.42 18.46
C GLU A 142 -5.80 1.98 17.30
N GLY A 143 -6.05 0.67 17.18
CA GLY A 143 -6.98 0.12 16.21
C GLY A 143 -6.78 -1.35 15.92
N GLU A 144 -7.61 -1.87 15.04
CA GLU A 144 -7.74 -3.28 14.74
C GLU A 144 -6.43 -3.86 14.17
N LEU A 145 -6.08 -5.05 14.65
CA LEU A 145 -4.89 -5.81 14.26
C LEU A 145 -5.30 -7.20 13.73
N GLY A 146 -4.92 -7.47 12.50
CA GLY A 146 -5.16 -8.75 11.83
C GLY A 146 -4.45 -9.92 12.52
N SER A 147 -5.06 -11.11 12.43
CA SER A 147 -4.54 -12.33 13.06
C SER A 147 -3.16 -12.73 12.55
N ASP A 148 -2.85 -12.40 11.30
CA ASP A 148 -1.56 -12.68 10.63
C ASP A 148 -0.60 -11.47 10.59
N PHE A 149 -0.97 -10.34 11.22
CA PHE A 149 -0.20 -9.10 11.12
C PHE A 149 0.74 -8.90 12.30
N SER A 150 1.99 -8.59 11.99
CA SER A 150 3.01 -8.15 12.96
C SER A 150 3.57 -6.81 12.50
N ILE A 151 3.48 -5.80 13.36
CA ILE A 151 4.06 -4.47 13.08
C ILE A 151 5.56 -4.56 12.83
N LEU A 152 6.26 -5.38 13.63
CA LEU A 152 7.71 -5.52 13.56
C LEU A 152 8.17 -6.22 12.28
N ASP A 153 7.44 -7.26 11.87
CA ASP A 153 7.82 -8.11 10.73
C ASP A 153 7.23 -7.62 9.39
N CYS A 154 6.39 -6.59 9.41
CA CYS A 154 5.68 -6.13 8.22
C CYS A 154 6.61 -5.85 7.03
N LEU A 155 7.76 -5.20 7.28
CA LEU A 155 8.71 -4.90 6.22
C LEU A 155 9.33 -6.17 5.61
N ASP A 156 9.65 -7.16 6.46
CA ASP A 156 10.22 -8.43 6.03
C ASP A 156 9.21 -9.26 5.24
N VAL A 157 7.96 -9.29 5.67
CA VAL A 157 6.87 -9.97 4.94
C VAL A 157 6.70 -9.36 3.54
N LEU A 158 6.63 -8.03 3.46
CA LEU A 158 6.49 -7.34 2.18
C LEU A 158 7.70 -7.57 1.27
N ALA A 159 8.92 -7.56 1.83
CA ALA A 159 10.15 -7.81 1.07
C ALA A 159 10.21 -9.26 0.55
N ALA A 160 9.85 -10.24 1.39
CA ALA A 160 9.79 -11.65 0.97
C ALA A 160 8.76 -11.85 -0.16
N LYS A 161 7.57 -11.26 -0.03
CA LYS A 161 6.53 -11.34 -1.07
C LYS A 161 6.92 -10.65 -2.38
N ALA A 162 7.66 -9.54 -2.31
CA ALA A 162 8.20 -8.90 -3.51
C ALA A 162 9.25 -9.79 -4.19
N ALA A 163 10.15 -10.41 -3.43
CA ALA A 163 11.14 -11.35 -3.96
C ALA A 163 10.49 -12.58 -4.60
N GLU A 164 9.47 -13.17 -3.96
CA GLU A 164 8.68 -14.26 -4.53
C GLU A 164 8.05 -13.84 -5.88
N HIS A 165 7.45 -12.64 -5.93
CA HIS A 165 6.83 -12.12 -7.15
C HIS A 165 7.85 -11.91 -8.27
N ILE A 166 9.02 -11.33 -7.98
CA ILE A 166 10.10 -11.13 -8.96
C ILE A 166 10.58 -12.47 -9.51
N GLN A 167 10.83 -13.45 -8.64
CA GLN A 167 11.27 -14.79 -9.05
C GLN A 167 10.23 -15.49 -9.93
N ALA A 168 8.94 -15.39 -9.58
CA ALA A 168 7.85 -15.96 -10.37
C ALA A 168 7.73 -15.26 -11.74
N SER A 169 7.85 -13.94 -11.75
CA SER A 169 7.76 -13.14 -12.99
C SER A 169 8.94 -13.36 -13.92
N ALA A 170 10.14 -13.52 -13.39
CA ALA A 170 11.36 -13.81 -14.18
C ALA A 170 11.28 -15.15 -14.95
N ARG A 171 10.46 -16.09 -14.50
CA ARG A 171 10.21 -17.36 -15.20
C ARG A 171 9.22 -17.24 -16.36
N GLN A 172 8.52 -16.13 -16.45
CA GLN A 172 7.54 -15.86 -17.50
C GLN A 172 8.20 -15.12 -18.67
N LYS A 173 7.72 -15.35 -19.88
CA LYS A 173 8.21 -14.66 -21.10
C LYS A 173 7.58 -13.29 -21.31
N LYS A 174 7.03 -12.68 -20.25
CA LYS A 174 6.40 -11.35 -20.31
C LYS A 174 7.15 -10.37 -19.43
N PRO A 175 7.28 -9.10 -19.82
CA PRO A 175 7.80 -8.08 -18.94
C PRO A 175 6.87 -7.90 -17.73
N PHE A 176 7.41 -7.46 -16.60
CA PHE A 176 6.61 -7.15 -15.43
C PHE A 176 6.90 -5.73 -14.91
N PHE A 177 5.91 -5.17 -14.26
CA PHE A 177 5.98 -3.92 -13.52
C PHE A 177 5.61 -4.20 -12.06
N LEU A 178 6.54 -3.96 -11.16
CA LEU A 178 6.32 -4.06 -9.73
C LEU A 178 6.42 -2.68 -9.09
N TYR A 179 5.30 -2.17 -8.55
CA TYR A 179 5.30 -1.04 -7.65
C TYR A 179 5.54 -1.56 -6.22
N PHE A 180 6.71 -1.24 -5.65
CA PHE A 180 7.14 -1.74 -4.34
C PHE A 180 7.37 -0.59 -3.35
N PRO A 181 6.29 0.06 -2.86
CA PRO A 181 6.39 1.17 -1.93
C PRO A 181 6.54 0.67 -0.49
N LEU A 182 7.75 0.75 0.05
CA LEU A 182 8.07 0.30 1.39
C LEU A 182 7.43 1.18 2.48
N THR A 183 7.30 0.63 3.70
CA THR A 183 6.84 1.35 4.89
C THR A 183 7.94 2.21 5.49
N ALA A 184 9.18 1.71 5.51
CA ALA A 184 10.35 2.41 6.00
C ALA A 184 10.82 3.49 4.99
N PRO A 185 11.45 4.58 5.47
CA PRO A 185 11.81 4.90 6.85
C PRO A 185 10.76 5.70 7.63
N HIS A 186 9.49 5.65 7.22
CA HIS A 186 8.40 6.32 7.93
C HIS A 186 8.20 5.73 9.33
N LYS A 187 7.70 6.54 10.29
CA LYS A 187 7.30 6.03 11.60
C LYS A 187 6.25 4.90 11.49
N PRO A 188 6.19 3.93 12.41
CA PRO A 188 6.95 3.83 13.66
C PRO A 188 8.43 3.54 13.42
N VAL A 189 9.32 4.10 14.26
CA VAL A 189 10.73 3.74 14.26
C VAL A 189 10.89 2.52 15.18
N LEU A 190 10.79 1.36 14.56
CA LEU A 190 10.83 0.05 15.23
C LEU A 190 11.77 -0.88 14.42
N PRO A 191 13.09 -0.71 14.55
CA PRO A 191 14.01 -1.62 13.90
C PRO A 191 13.84 -3.04 14.45
N HIS A 192 13.90 -4.03 13.56
CA HIS A 192 13.88 -5.42 14.01
C HIS A 192 15.11 -5.69 14.91
N PRO A 193 15.00 -6.48 16.00
CA PRO A 193 16.08 -6.72 16.97
C PRO A 193 17.43 -7.13 16.35
N ARG A 194 17.42 -7.82 15.20
CA ARG A 194 18.65 -8.18 14.47
C ARG A 194 19.50 -6.97 14.01
N PHE A 195 18.95 -5.75 14.04
CA PHE A 195 19.64 -4.51 13.68
C PHE A 195 20.01 -3.65 14.89
N GLU A 196 19.67 -4.07 16.11
CA GLU A 196 20.05 -3.35 17.32
C GLU A 196 21.57 -3.27 17.45
N GLY A 197 22.07 -2.06 17.70
CA GLY A 197 23.53 -1.81 17.86
C GLY A 197 24.35 -1.86 16.56
N LYS A 198 23.72 -1.83 15.38
CA LYS A 198 24.41 -1.80 14.09
C LYS A 198 24.35 -0.44 13.42
#